data_6fa61c75970c3525cb5d65d6314c9999
#
_entry.id   6fa61c75970c3525cb5d65d6314c9999
#
_cell.length_a   1.000
_cell.length_b   1.000
_cell.length_c   1.000
_cell.angle_alpha   90.00
_cell.angle_beta   90.00
_cell.angle_gamma   90.00
#
_symmetry.space_group_name_H-M   'P 1'
#
loop_
_entity.id
_entity.type
_entity.pdbx_description
1 polymer ?
#
loop_
_entity_poly.entity_id
_entity_poly.type
_entity_poly.pdbx_seq_one_letter_code
_entity_poly.pdbx_strand_id
1 'polypeptide(L)'
;MKRLPDTEYEVMHVIWENPSPITTTVIMDKLGNERGWAVPALISMLNRLQKKGFLTSEKNGKMRYYTPLICEFDYLEFVTKEFLAKYHKNSMEHFVATLCDLRELTDEKLEKLMDFVRTHRNDAERYIP
;
A
#
# COMPACT_ATOMS: atom_id res chain seq x y z
N MET A 1 8.98 9.65 -5.51
CA MET A 1 7.85 9.11 -4.74
C MET A 1 8.12 9.28 -3.26
N LYS A 2 7.11 9.55 -2.48
CA LYS A 2 7.22 9.67 -1.02
C LYS A 2 6.24 8.72 -0.35
N ARG A 3 6.58 8.28 0.86
CA ARG A 3 5.67 7.48 1.67
C ARG A 3 4.41 8.29 1.98
N LEU A 4 3.26 7.66 1.80
CA LEU A 4 1.97 8.29 2.08
C LEU A 4 1.67 8.32 3.58
N PRO A 5 1.01 9.38 4.07
CA PRO A 5 0.39 9.32 5.40
C PRO A 5 -0.60 8.16 5.48
N ASP A 6 -0.81 7.64 6.67
CA ASP A 6 -1.63 6.44 6.87
C ASP A 6 -3.03 6.54 6.28
N THR A 7 -3.69 7.68 6.45
CA THR A 7 -5.05 7.87 5.91
C THR A 7 -5.07 7.87 4.38
N GLU A 8 -4.09 8.50 3.75
CA GLU A 8 -3.98 8.50 2.29
C GLU A 8 -3.63 7.11 1.77
N TYR A 9 -2.80 6.37 2.50
CA TYR A 9 -2.51 4.98 2.16
C TYR A 9 -3.77 4.13 2.23
N GLU A 10 -4.61 4.28 3.26
CA GLU A 10 -5.88 3.57 3.37
C GLU A 10 -6.79 3.83 2.17
N VAL A 11 -6.84 5.07 1.71
CA VAL A 11 -7.62 5.43 0.52
C VAL A 11 -7.06 4.73 -0.72
N MET A 12 -5.74 4.78 -0.92
CA MET A 12 -5.11 4.09 -2.04
C MET A 12 -5.33 2.59 -1.97
N HIS A 13 -5.30 2.00 -0.77
CA HIS A 13 -5.51 0.57 -0.60
C HIS A 13 -6.90 0.15 -1.10
N VAL A 14 -7.93 0.93 -0.77
CA VAL A 14 -9.29 0.69 -1.30
C VAL A 14 -9.30 0.81 -2.82
N ILE A 15 -8.62 1.83 -3.37
CA ILE A 15 -8.57 2.04 -4.81
C ILE A 15 -7.89 0.86 -5.52
N TRP A 16 -6.78 0.37 -4.96
CA TRP A 16 -6.07 -0.77 -5.54
C TRP A 16 -6.87 -2.08 -5.46
N GLU A 17 -7.66 -2.25 -4.41
CA GLU A 17 -8.45 -3.48 -4.22
C GLU A 17 -9.74 -3.53 -5.03
N ASN A 18 -10.12 -2.45 -5.69
CA ASN A 18 -11.38 -2.38 -6.42
C ASN A 18 -11.12 -2.10 -7.90
N PRO A 19 -12.06 -2.50 -8.78
CA PRO A 19 -11.89 -2.24 -10.22
C PRO A 19 -11.79 -0.74 -10.51
N SER A 20 -10.91 -0.38 -11.43
CA SER A 20 -10.75 0.98 -11.92
C SER A 20 -11.67 1.24 -13.11
N PRO A 21 -12.18 2.46 -13.27
CA PRO A 21 -12.07 3.60 -12.35
C PRO A 21 -13.04 3.49 -11.18
N ILE A 22 -12.73 4.20 -10.09
CA ILE A 22 -13.52 4.17 -8.87
C ILE A 22 -14.04 5.57 -8.51
N THR A 23 -15.21 5.63 -7.90
CA THR A 23 -15.85 6.90 -7.50
C THR A 23 -15.71 7.16 -6.01
N THR A 24 -15.92 8.41 -5.60
CA THR A 24 -15.94 8.77 -4.18
C THR A 24 -17.01 7.99 -3.41
N THR A 25 -18.16 7.73 -4.04
CA THR A 25 -19.24 6.96 -3.42
C THR A 25 -18.78 5.57 -3.00
N VAL A 26 -18.07 4.88 -3.89
CA VAL A 26 -17.55 3.54 -3.60
C VAL A 26 -16.51 3.60 -2.47
N ILE A 27 -15.63 4.59 -2.49
CA ILE A 27 -14.63 4.74 -1.43
C ILE A 27 -15.29 5.03 -0.09
N MET A 28 -16.32 5.88 -0.07
CA MET A 28 -17.09 6.15 1.14
C MET A 28 -17.75 4.88 1.67
N ASP A 29 -18.34 4.08 0.80
CA ASP A 29 -19.00 2.83 1.20
C ASP A 29 -18.02 1.80 1.76
N LYS A 30 -16.81 1.73 1.19
CA LYS A 30 -15.80 0.75 1.60
C LYS A 30 -15.00 1.18 2.82
N LEU A 31 -14.79 2.48 3.02
CA LEU A 31 -13.88 2.99 4.04
C LEU A 31 -14.39 4.24 4.75
N GLY A 32 -14.80 5.25 4.00
CA GLY A 32 -15.08 6.57 4.56
C GLY A 32 -16.15 6.57 5.64
N ASN A 33 -17.24 5.83 5.42
CA ASN A 33 -18.35 5.75 6.39
C ASN A 33 -17.91 5.04 7.67
N GLU A 34 -17.12 3.99 7.54
CA GLU A 34 -16.55 3.27 8.69
C GLU A 34 -15.65 4.16 9.52
N ARG A 35 -14.85 5.01 8.86
CA ARG A 35 -13.96 5.96 9.53
C ARG A 35 -14.66 7.22 10.01
N GLY A 36 -15.92 7.42 9.65
CA GLY A 36 -16.67 8.61 10.00
C GLY A 36 -16.22 9.85 9.23
N TRP A 37 -15.63 9.68 8.05
CA TRP A 37 -15.19 10.83 7.23
C TRP A 37 -16.38 11.50 6.56
N ALA A 38 -16.33 12.83 6.49
CA ALA A 38 -17.23 13.57 5.61
C ALA A 38 -16.68 13.51 4.18
N VAL A 39 -17.59 13.57 3.20
CA VAL A 39 -17.22 13.53 1.78
C VAL A 39 -16.16 14.59 1.42
N PRO A 40 -16.26 15.87 1.89
CA PRO A 40 -15.21 16.86 1.61
C PRO A 40 -13.84 16.46 2.11
N ALA A 41 -13.75 15.76 3.23
CA ALA A 41 -12.47 15.27 3.77
C ALA A 41 -11.85 14.24 2.82
N LEU A 42 -12.64 13.30 2.31
CA LEU A 42 -12.17 12.33 1.34
C LEU A 42 -11.71 13.00 0.05
N ILE A 43 -12.50 13.95 -0.47
CA ILE A 43 -12.13 14.69 -1.69
C ILE A 43 -10.80 15.42 -1.49
N SER A 44 -10.57 16.00 -0.31
CA SER A 44 -9.30 16.64 0.00
C SER A 44 -8.12 15.66 -0.07
N MET A 45 -8.30 14.45 0.47
CA MET A 45 -7.27 13.40 0.37
C MET A 45 -7.03 12.96 -1.08
N LEU A 46 -8.08 12.79 -1.86
CA LEU A 46 -7.98 12.44 -3.27
C LEU A 46 -7.25 13.50 -4.08
N ASN A 47 -7.50 14.79 -3.78
CA ASN A 47 -6.79 15.89 -4.42
C ASN A 47 -5.30 15.87 -4.08
N ARG A 48 -4.94 15.58 -2.84
CA ARG A 48 -3.53 15.43 -2.45
C ARG A 48 -2.87 14.26 -3.17
N LEU A 49 -3.56 13.13 -3.29
CA LEU A 49 -3.04 11.97 -4.00
C LEU A 49 -2.82 12.26 -5.48
N GLN A 50 -3.71 13.04 -6.10
CA GLN A 50 -3.51 13.48 -7.48
C GLN A 50 -2.27 14.37 -7.62
N LYS A 51 -2.08 15.32 -6.71
CA LYS A 51 -0.90 16.20 -6.72
C LYS A 51 0.39 15.41 -6.53
N LYS A 52 0.36 14.34 -5.77
CA LYS A 52 1.52 13.48 -5.54
C LYS A 52 1.79 12.51 -6.68
N GLY A 53 0.91 12.47 -7.68
CA GLY A 53 1.08 11.60 -8.85
C GLY A 53 0.58 10.18 -8.67
N PHE A 54 -0.20 9.90 -7.62
CA PHE A 54 -0.75 8.57 -7.36
C PHE A 54 -2.02 8.28 -8.15
N LEU A 55 -2.80 9.32 -8.44
CA LEU A 55 -4.10 9.20 -9.09
C LEU A 55 -4.22 10.17 -10.23
N THR A 56 -5.02 9.79 -11.20
CA THR A 56 -5.64 10.72 -12.14
C THR A 56 -7.14 10.62 -11.98
N SER A 57 -7.86 11.64 -12.42
CA SER A 57 -9.33 11.61 -12.38
C SER A 57 -9.94 12.24 -13.62
N GLU A 58 -11.14 11.80 -13.92
CA GLU A 58 -11.90 12.29 -15.05
C GLU A 58 -13.36 12.45 -14.63
N LYS A 59 -13.94 13.60 -14.97
CA LYS A 59 -15.33 13.86 -14.67
C LYS A 59 -16.20 13.35 -15.82
N ASN A 60 -17.19 12.52 -15.49
CA ASN A 60 -18.16 12.03 -16.44
C ASN A 60 -19.56 12.25 -15.87
N GLY A 61 -20.27 13.21 -16.41
CA GLY A 61 -21.56 13.65 -15.86
C GLY A 61 -21.37 14.34 -14.52
N LYS A 62 -22.09 13.88 -13.51
CA LYS A 62 -22.02 14.44 -12.15
C LYS A 62 -20.96 13.77 -11.29
N MET A 63 -20.35 12.69 -11.76
CA MET A 63 -19.43 11.90 -11.00
C MET A 63 -18.00 12.04 -11.52
N ARG A 64 -17.06 11.97 -10.58
CA ARG A 64 -15.64 11.94 -10.91
C ARG A 64 -15.11 10.53 -10.66
N TYR A 65 -14.37 10.04 -11.64
CA TYR A 65 -13.81 8.69 -11.66
C TYR A 65 -12.29 8.77 -11.47
N TYR A 66 -11.78 8.01 -10.54
CA TYR A 66 -10.35 8.01 -10.17
C TYR A 66 -9.68 6.73 -10.66
N THR A 67 -8.49 6.88 -11.20
CA THR A 67 -7.68 5.77 -11.71
C THR A 67 -6.28 5.87 -11.11
N PRO A 68 -5.72 4.77 -10.54
CA PRO A 68 -4.36 4.81 -10.02
C PRO A 68 -3.33 4.92 -11.14
N LEU A 69 -2.31 5.76 -10.93
CA LEU A 69 -1.17 5.91 -11.82
C LEU A 69 0.03 5.08 -11.35
N ILE A 70 0.05 4.72 -10.07
CA ILE A 70 1.09 3.92 -9.45
C ILE A 70 0.42 2.64 -8.96
N CYS A 71 0.97 1.48 -9.30
CA CYS A 71 0.42 0.22 -8.83
C CYS A 71 0.87 -0.08 -7.40
N GLU A 72 0.11 -0.92 -6.71
CA GLU A 72 0.38 -1.27 -5.32
C GLU A 72 1.76 -1.90 -5.15
N PHE A 73 2.14 -2.80 -6.06
CA PHE A 73 3.45 -3.46 -6.00
C PHE A 73 4.60 -2.45 -6.00
N ASP A 74 4.55 -1.47 -6.90
CA ASP A 74 5.60 -0.44 -6.99
C ASP A 74 5.68 0.41 -5.73
N TYR A 75 4.54 0.74 -5.15
CA TYR A 75 4.50 1.49 -3.91
C TYR A 75 5.08 0.68 -2.74
N LEU A 76 4.67 -0.58 -2.62
CA LEU A 76 5.17 -1.46 -1.55
C LEU A 76 6.68 -1.67 -1.66
N GLU A 77 7.19 -1.85 -2.87
CA GLU A 77 8.63 -1.95 -3.10
C GLU A 77 9.36 -0.69 -2.64
N PHE A 78 8.80 0.47 -2.99
CA PHE A 78 9.38 1.75 -2.58
C PHE A 78 9.44 1.90 -1.05
N VAL A 79 8.32 1.67 -0.36
CA VAL A 79 8.29 1.86 1.11
C VAL A 79 9.14 0.82 1.83
N THR A 80 9.25 -0.39 1.29
CA THR A 80 10.10 -1.44 1.86
C THR A 80 11.58 -1.05 1.75
N LYS A 81 12.01 -0.56 0.60
CA LYS A 81 13.38 -0.08 0.41
C LYS A 81 13.69 1.08 1.36
N GLU A 82 12.77 2.03 1.46
CA GLU A 82 12.96 3.17 2.35
C GLU A 82 13.03 2.75 3.81
N PHE A 83 12.18 1.80 4.21
CA PHE A 83 12.19 1.23 5.55
C PHE A 83 13.53 0.57 5.88
N LEU A 84 14.04 -0.25 4.97
CA LEU A 84 15.32 -0.93 5.16
C LEU A 84 16.47 0.07 5.27
N ALA A 85 16.45 1.11 4.43
CA ALA A 85 17.48 2.15 4.48
C ALA A 85 17.45 2.93 5.78
N LYS A 86 16.25 3.35 6.18
CA LYS A 86 16.08 4.24 7.34
C LYS A 86 16.32 3.53 8.68
N TYR A 87 15.78 2.32 8.84
CA TYR A 87 15.78 1.64 10.12
C TYR A 87 16.79 0.50 10.22
N HIS A 88 17.23 -0.06 9.11
CA HIS A 88 18.06 -1.25 9.10
C HIS A 88 19.39 -1.07 8.36
N LYS A 89 19.81 0.18 8.13
CA LYS A 89 21.12 0.51 7.53
C LYS A 89 21.35 -0.18 6.18
N ASN A 90 20.28 -0.44 5.42
CA ASN A 90 20.32 -1.22 4.18
C ASN A 90 20.87 -2.65 4.36
N SER A 91 20.79 -3.20 5.57
CA SER A 91 21.26 -4.55 5.86
C SER A 91 20.11 -5.52 6.04
N MET A 92 20.05 -6.52 5.19
CA MET A 92 19.07 -7.60 5.33
C MET A 92 19.31 -8.38 6.61
N GLU A 93 20.58 -8.59 6.97
CA GLU A 93 20.96 -9.28 8.20
C GLU A 93 20.46 -8.52 9.42
N HIS A 94 20.58 -7.19 9.40
CA HIS A 94 20.08 -6.35 10.49
C HIS A 94 18.56 -6.48 10.64
N PHE A 95 17.85 -6.45 9.51
CA PHE A 95 16.39 -6.63 9.49
C PHE A 95 15.99 -8.01 10.02
N VAL A 96 16.63 -9.06 9.52
CA VAL A 96 16.36 -10.44 9.94
C VAL A 96 16.68 -10.63 11.43
N ALA A 97 17.78 -10.04 11.91
CA ALA A 97 18.12 -10.10 13.34
C ALA A 97 17.01 -9.52 14.21
N THR A 98 16.41 -8.41 13.77
CA THR A 98 15.26 -7.80 14.46
C THR A 98 14.07 -8.76 14.48
N LEU A 99 13.80 -9.43 13.36
CA LEU A 99 12.71 -10.42 13.27
C LEU A 99 12.97 -11.62 14.19
N CYS A 100 14.21 -12.07 14.27
CA CYS A 100 14.58 -13.22 15.11
C CYS A 100 14.40 -12.93 16.60
N ASP A 101 14.47 -11.64 16.99
CA ASP A 101 14.25 -11.23 18.37
C ASP A 101 12.76 -11.19 18.76
N LEU A 102 11.87 -11.25 17.77
CA LEU A 102 10.44 -11.30 18.03
C LEU A 102 10.06 -12.70 18.52
N ARG A 103 9.30 -12.76 19.60
CA ARG A 103 8.85 -14.05 20.16
C ARG A 103 7.94 -14.83 19.22
N GLU A 104 7.36 -14.17 18.25
CA GLU A 104 6.46 -14.78 17.28
C GLU A 104 7.18 -15.55 16.19
N LEU A 105 8.48 -15.32 15.99
CA LEU A 105 9.27 -16.00 14.99
C LEU A 105 9.84 -17.30 15.55
N THR A 106 9.11 -18.39 15.41
CA THR A 106 9.52 -19.72 15.84
C THR A 106 10.45 -20.36 14.81
N ASP A 107 11.16 -21.42 15.20
CA ASP A 107 12.02 -22.18 14.30
C ASP A 107 11.21 -22.73 13.11
N GLU A 108 9.98 -23.17 13.36
CA GLU A 108 9.08 -23.65 12.29
C GLU A 108 8.75 -22.56 11.29
N LYS A 109 8.40 -21.37 11.76
CA LYS A 109 8.12 -20.21 10.89
C LYS A 109 9.35 -19.79 10.11
N LEU A 110 10.51 -19.85 10.74
CA LEU A 110 11.78 -19.51 10.09
C LEU A 110 12.11 -20.49 8.97
N GLU A 111 11.95 -21.77 9.19
CA GLU A 111 12.17 -22.77 8.16
C GLU A 111 11.23 -22.60 6.96
N LYS A 112 9.97 -22.33 7.23
CA LYS A 112 8.99 -22.03 6.17
C LYS A 112 9.38 -20.81 5.37
N LEU A 113 9.87 -19.78 6.05
CA LEU A 113 10.31 -18.54 5.40
C LEU A 113 11.53 -18.81 4.51
N MET A 114 12.49 -19.57 5.01
CA MET A 114 13.69 -19.93 4.24
C MET A 114 13.34 -20.73 3.00
N ASP A 115 12.43 -21.69 3.13
CA ASP A 115 11.92 -22.46 2.00
C ASP A 115 11.24 -21.59 0.97
N PHE A 116 10.40 -20.68 1.43
CA PHE A 116 9.72 -19.72 0.56
C PHE A 116 10.74 -18.87 -0.23
N VAL A 117 11.76 -18.34 0.43
CA VAL A 117 12.80 -17.54 -0.22
C VAL A 117 13.52 -18.35 -1.30
N ARG A 118 13.87 -19.61 -0.99
CA ARG A 118 14.59 -20.47 -1.94
C ARG A 118 13.77 -20.79 -3.19
N THR A 119 12.47 -20.97 -3.02
CA THR A 119 11.60 -21.47 -4.12
C THR A 119 10.86 -20.37 -4.86
N HIS A 120 10.64 -19.20 -4.23
CA HIS A 120 9.74 -18.17 -4.76
C HIS A 120 10.34 -16.77 -4.84
N ARG A 121 11.65 -16.60 -4.59
CA ARG A 121 12.24 -15.26 -4.56
C ARG A 121 12.08 -14.45 -5.85
N ASN A 122 11.86 -15.11 -6.99
CA ASN A 122 11.65 -14.45 -8.27
C ASN A 122 10.16 -14.29 -8.62
N ASP A 123 9.27 -14.71 -7.73
CA ASP A 123 7.82 -14.71 -7.95
C ASP A 123 7.09 -13.74 -7.03
N ALA A 124 7.76 -12.66 -6.62
CA ALA A 124 7.22 -11.71 -5.62
C ALA A 124 5.83 -11.18 -6.00
N GLU A 125 5.60 -10.89 -7.29
CA GLU A 125 4.33 -10.35 -7.76
C GLU A 125 3.14 -11.28 -7.54
N ARG A 126 3.38 -12.59 -7.35
CA ARG A 126 2.31 -13.55 -7.05
C ARG A 126 1.77 -13.39 -5.63
N TYR A 127 2.57 -12.83 -4.72
CA TYR A 127 2.27 -12.74 -3.30
C TYR A 127 1.96 -11.33 -2.84
N ILE A 128 2.22 -10.35 -3.71
CA ILE A 128 1.97 -8.93 -3.43
C ILE A 128 0.94 -8.44 -4.44
N PRO A 129 -0.23 -7.96 -3.99
CA PRO A 129 -1.31 -7.50 -4.85
C PRO A 129 -0.91 -6.40 -5.82
#